data_9aea6a4bfb9df0708de85e151280c221
#
_entry.id   9aea6a4bfb9df0708de85e151280c221
#
_cell.length_a   1.000
_cell.length_b   1.000
_cell.length_c   1.000
_cell.angle_alpha   90.00
_cell.angle_beta   90.00
_cell.angle_gamma   90.00
#
_symmetry.space_group_name_H-M   'P 1'
#
loop_
_entity.id
_entity.type
_entity.pdbx_description
1 polymer ?
#
loop_
_entity_poly.entity_id
_entity_poly.type
_entity_poly.pdbx_seq_one_letter_code
_entity_poly.pdbx_strand_id
1 'polypeptide(L)'
;MRKRAIITAAVGALTLAAGYAVASGPPRLDPALQPYKAVSGVSGNVSSIGSDTLNNLMTLWAESFNKFYPNAKIQIEGKGSSTAPPALISGTAQLGPMSREMKGTEVDGFEKKYGYKPTPIRTSV
;
A
#
# COMPACT_ATOMS: atom_id res chain seq x y z
N MET A 1 11.73 -79.55 8.07
CA MET A 1 12.15 -78.64 7.01
C MET A 1 11.17 -77.43 7.04
N ARG A 2 11.62 -76.29 7.62
CA ARG A 2 10.78 -75.09 7.73
C ARG A 2 11.20 -74.08 6.63
N LYS A 3 10.29 -73.85 5.65
CA LYS A 3 10.50 -72.83 4.60
C LYS A 3 10.18 -71.48 5.21
N ARG A 4 11.17 -70.59 5.28
CA ARG A 4 11.02 -69.17 5.66
C ARG A 4 10.68 -68.39 4.41
N ALA A 5 9.48 -67.83 4.37
CA ALA A 5 9.07 -66.89 3.35
C ALA A 5 9.63 -65.48 3.72
N ILE A 6 10.42 -64.90 2.82
CA ILE A 6 10.94 -63.55 2.92
C ILE A 6 9.88 -62.65 2.26
N ILE A 7 9.23 -61.81 3.04
CA ILE A 7 8.30 -60.78 2.54
C ILE A 7 9.17 -59.53 2.31
N THR A 8 9.40 -59.18 1.04
CA THR A 8 10.07 -57.94 0.64
C THR A 8 9.03 -56.85 0.60
N ALA A 9 9.03 -55.96 1.59
CA ALA A 9 8.19 -54.77 1.60
C ALA A 9 8.85 -53.68 0.70
N ALA A 10 8.24 -53.40 -0.43
CA ALA A 10 8.62 -52.28 -1.26
C ALA A 10 8.05 -50.99 -0.65
N VAL A 11 8.91 -50.16 -0.08
CA VAL A 11 8.55 -48.79 0.38
C VAL A 11 8.61 -47.87 -0.82
N GLY A 12 7.45 -47.53 -1.37
CA GLY A 12 7.31 -46.53 -2.39
C GLY A 12 7.47 -45.12 -1.79
N ALA A 13 8.59 -44.49 -2.05
CA ALA A 13 8.81 -43.06 -1.71
C ALA A 13 8.00 -42.18 -2.66
N LEU A 14 6.86 -41.68 -2.18
CA LEU A 14 6.05 -40.68 -2.87
C LEU A 14 6.70 -39.31 -2.63
N THR A 15 7.55 -38.86 -3.56
CA THR A 15 8.10 -37.51 -3.53
C THR A 15 7.03 -36.53 -4.00
N LEU A 16 6.40 -35.83 -3.04
CA LEU A 16 5.60 -34.64 -3.33
C LEU A 16 6.57 -33.54 -3.82
N ALA A 17 6.63 -33.34 -5.13
CA ALA A 17 7.20 -32.14 -5.72
C ALA A 17 6.24 -30.97 -5.45
N ALA A 18 6.44 -30.29 -4.33
CA ALA A 18 5.79 -29.00 -4.09
C ALA A 18 6.39 -28.01 -5.10
N GLY A 19 5.67 -27.78 -6.18
CA GLY A 19 5.99 -26.72 -7.16
C GLY A 19 5.86 -25.37 -6.49
N TYR A 20 6.97 -24.81 -6.03
CA TYR A 20 7.03 -23.40 -5.67
C TYR A 20 6.85 -22.62 -6.97
N ALA A 21 5.67 -22.02 -7.16
CA ALA A 21 5.46 -21.01 -8.16
C ALA A 21 6.36 -19.82 -7.80
N VAL A 22 7.54 -19.77 -8.39
CA VAL A 22 8.44 -18.63 -8.28
C VAL A 22 7.72 -17.49 -9.00
N ALA A 23 7.27 -16.50 -8.25
CA ALA A 23 6.70 -15.29 -8.82
C ALA A 23 7.70 -14.70 -9.81
N SER A 24 7.33 -14.73 -11.06
CA SER A 24 8.15 -14.37 -12.20
C SER A 24 8.55 -12.89 -12.12
N GLY A 25 9.81 -12.61 -11.79
CA GLY A 25 10.51 -11.36 -12.04
C GLY A 25 9.91 -10.07 -11.45
N PRO A 26 10.62 -8.96 -11.52
CA PRO A 26 10.07 -7.66 -11.11
C PRO A 26 8.88 -7.30 -12.03
N PRO A 27 7.84 -6.63 -11.49
CA PRO A 27 6.68 -6.24 -12.26
C PRO A 27 7.13 -5.43 -13.49
N ARG A 28 6.63 -5.80 -14.66
CA ARG A 28 6.90 -5.05 -15.89
C ARG A 28 6.14 -3.74 -15.83
N LEU A 29 6.86 -2.64 -15.84
CA LEU A 29 6.26 -1.33 -16.01
C LEU A 29 5.68 -1.20 -17.43
N ASP A 30 4.56 -0.50 -17.54
CA ASP A 30 3.99 -0.12 -18.84
C ASP A 30 5.05 0.71 -19.62
N PRO A 31 5.46 0.28 -20.83
CA PRO A 31 6.45 1.01 -21.63
C PRO A 31 5.97 2.41 -22.06
N ALA A 32 4.67 2.70 -21.97
CA ALA A 32 4.12 4.02 -22.24
C ALA A 32 4.32 5.00 -21.06
N LEU A 33 4.65 4.50 -19.85
CA LEU A 33 4.92 5.36 -18.71
C LEU A 33 6.22 6.14 -18.92
N GLN A 34 6.09 7.48 -18.90
CA GLN A 34 7.25 8.36 -18.98
C GLN A 34 7.94 8.42 -17.60
N PRO A 35 9.29 8.46 -17.57
CA PRO A 35 10.02 8.67 -16.31
C PRO A 35 9.58 9.98 -15.65
N TYR A 36 9.41 9.93 -14.33
CA TYR A 36 9.08 11.12 -13.57
C TYR A 36 10.22 12.15 -13.65
N LYS A 37 9.89 13.39 -13.99
CA LYS A 37 10.82 14.52 -14.01
C LYS A 37 10.54 15.42 -12.83
N ALA A 38 11.52 15.56 -11.95
CA ALA A 38 11.43 16.49 -10.81
C ALA A 38 11.32 17.93 -11.31
N VAL A 39 10.50 18.73 -10.62
CA VAL A 39 10.36 20.16 -10.85
C VAL A 39 11.05 20.94 -9.71
N SER A 40 11.47 22.19 -9.95
CA SER A 40 12.09 23.02 -8.92
C SER A 40 11.03 23.65 -8.00
N GLY A 41 11.46 24.08 -6.79
CA GLY A 41 10.64 24.88 -5.89
C GLY A 41 9.65 24.08 -5.01
N VAL A 42 9.71 22.75 -4.99
CA VAL A 42 8.86 21.93 -4.13
C VAL A 42 9.46 21.85 -2.73
N SER A 43 8.73 22.42 -1.76
CA SER A 43 9.11 22.43 -0.35
C SER A 43 7.86 22.60 0.53
N GLY A 44 7.98 22.37 1.83
CA GLY A 44 6.90 22.57 2.78
C GLY A 44 6.60 21.31 3.62
N ASN A 45 5.54 21.38 4.42
CA ASN A 45 5.12 20.31 5.31
C ASN A 45 3.84 19.68 4.77
N VAL A 46 3.79 18.35 4.74
CA VAL A 46 2.62 17.55 4.36
C VAL A 46 2.34 16.58 5.49
N SER A 47 1.12 16.57 5.99
CA SER A 47 0.65 15.63 7.01
C SER A 47 -0.28 14.60 6.37
N SER A 48 -0.03 13.32 6.65
CA SER A 48 -0.80 12.18 6.19
C SER A 48 -1.30 11.41 7.41
N ILE A 49 -2.62 11.40 7.61
CA ILE A 49 -3.26 10.74 8.75
C ILE A 49 -4.33 9.78 8.24
N GLY A 50 -4.24 8.50 8.62
CA GLY A 50 -5.26 7.54 8.18
C GLY A 50 -4.92 6.09 8.46
N SER A 51 -5.09 5.24 7.46
CA SER A 51 -5.03 3.78 7.56
C SER A 51 -3.69 3.25 8.06
N ASP A 52 -3.74 2.39 9.08
CA ASP A 52 -2.59 1.61 9.53
C ASP A 52 -2.12 0.63 8.45
N THR A 53 -3.05 0.04 7.70
CA THR A 53 -2.73 -0.89 6.61
C THR A 53 -1.86 -0.25 5.54
N LEU A 54 -2.08 1.03 5.25
CA LEU A 54 -1.32 1.78 4.23
C LEU A 54 -0.08 2.49 4.79
N ASN A 55 0.14 2.44 6.10
CA ASN A 55 1.20 3.21 6.75
C ASN A 55 2.60 2.91 6.19
N ASN A 56 2.95 1.64 6.03
CA ASN A 56 4.24 1.24 5.47
C ASN A 56 4.41 1.69 4.02
N LEU A 57 3.35 1.56 3.20
CA LEU A 57 3.37 2.00 1.81
C LEU A 57 3.55 3.51 1.71
N MET A 58 2.82 4.28 2.52
CA MET A 58 2.95 5.74 2.60
C MET A 58 4.36 6.17 3.01
N THR A 59 4.98 5.44 3.95
CA THR A 59 6.38 5.69 4.36
C THR A 59 7.36 5.49 3.21
N LEU A 60 7.25 4.38 2.48
CA LEU A 60 8.10 4.11 1.31
C LEU A 60 7.92 5.15 0.20
N TRP A 61 6.68 5.61 -0.01
CA TRP A 61 6.42 6.69 -0.97
C TRP A 61 7.01 8.02 -0.52
N ALA A 62 6.89 8.36 0.77
CA ALA A 62 7.48 9.57 1.32
C ALA A 62 9.01 9.57 1.20
N GLU A 63 9.67 8.45 1.53
CA GLU A 63 11.11 8.28 1.35
C GLU A 63 11.53 8.43 -0.13
N SER A 64 10.76 7.86 -1.04
CA SER A 64 11.01 7.97 -2.47
C SER A 64 10.81 9.40 -2.97
N PHE A 65 9.76 10.07 -2.49
CA PHE A 65 9.48 11.48 -2.81
C PHE A 65 10.57 12.41 -2.30
N ASN A 66 11.07 12.17 -1.09
CA ASN A 66 12.14 12.96 -0.48
C ASN A 66 13.48 12.88 -1.24
N LYS A 67 13.72 11.83 -2.03
CA LYS A 67 14.90 11.74 -2.92
C LYS A 67 14.85 12.80 -4.02
N PHE A 68 13.66 13.17 -4.49
CA PHE A 68 13.46 14.22 -5.47
C PHE A 68 13.30 15.60 -4.81
N TYR A 69 12.72 15.66 -3.62
CA TYR A 69 12.33 16.89 -2.92
C TYR A 69 12.76 16.88 -1.45
N PRO A 70 14.04 17.06 -1.17
CA PRO A 70 14.58 16.97 0.20
C PRO A 70 14.05 18.04 1.16
N ASN A 71 13.49 19.13 0.61
CA ASN A 71 12.89 20.22 1.39
C ASN A 71 11.39 20.01 1.67
N ALA A 72 10.79 18.94 1.19
CA ALA A 72 9.42 18.55 1.53
C ALA A 72 9.45 17.63 2.77
N LYS A 73 8.82 18.06 3.86
CA LYS A 73 8.71 17.28 5.09
C LYS A 73 7.37 16.57 5.14
N ILE A 74 7.38 15.25 5.07
CA ILE A 74 6.17 14.43 5.08
C ILE A 74 6.08 13.72 6.44
N GLN A 75 4.99 13.98 7.17
CA GLN A 75 4.66 13.32 8.43
C GLN A 75 3.56 12.30 8.17
N ILE A 76 3.73 11.06 8.65
CA ILE A 76 2.81 9.96 8.41
C ILE A 76 2.36 9.40 9.76
N GLU A 77 1.04 9.31 9.95
CA GLU A 77 0.43 8.75 11.14
C GLU A 77 -0.62 7.69 10.77
N GLY A 78 -0.35 6.43 11.12
CA GLY A 78 -1.31 5.34 11.03
C GLY A 78 -2.18 5.31 12.29
N LYS A 79 -3.46 5.69 12.16
CA LYS A 79 -4.45 5.76 13.26
C LYS A 79 -5.80 5.16 12.87
N GLY A 80 -5.83 4.39 11.78
CA GLY A 80 -7.04 3.83 11.21
C GLY A 80 -7.74 4.74 10.20
N SER A 81 -8.38 4.13 9.19
CA SER A 81 -9.06 4.85 8.09
C SER A 81 -10.14 5.83 8.56
N SER A 82 -10.72 5.63 9.75
CA SER A 82 -11.76 6.52 10.29
C SER A 82 -11.20 7.86 10.79
N THR A 83 -9.89 7.97 10.98
CA THR A 83 -9.24 9.22 11.41
C THR A 83 -8.93 10.17 10.25
N ALA A 84 -8.89 9.66 9.02
CA ALA A 84 -8.59 10.44 7.83
C ALA A 84 -9.64 11.54 7.54
N PRO A 85 -10.97 11.25 7.48
CA PRO A 85 -11.96 12.29 7.19
C PRO A 85 -11.96 13.46 8.17
N PRO A 86 -11.98 13.24 9.51
CA PRO A 86 -11.93 14.36 10.43
C PRO A 86 -10.61 15.15 10.36
N ALA A 87 -9.47 14.50 10.10
CA ALA A 87 -8.19 15.18 9.94
C ALA A 87 -8.16 16.05 8.68
N LEU A 88 -8.71 15.57 7.57
CA LEU A 88 -8.87 16.35 6.34
C LEU A 88 -9.83 17.53 6.54
N ILE A 89 -10.98 17.32 7.19
CA ILE A 89 -11.98 18.36 7.45
C ILE A 89 -11.43 19.46 8.37
N SER A 90 -10.67 19.08 9.39
CA SER A 90 -10.05 20.05 10.30
C SER A 90 -8.84 20.76 9.71
N GLY A 91 -8.28 20.25 8.59
CA GLY A 91 -7.07 20.78 7.96
C GLY A 91 -5.77 20.35 8.64
N THR A 92 -5.82 19.41 9.59
CA THR A 92 -4.61 18.87 10.26
C THR A 92 -3.86 17.89 9.38
N ALA A 93 -4.49 17.35 8.34
CA ALA A 93 -3.86 16.55 7.32
C ALA A 93 -4.24 17.02 5.91
N GLN A 94 -3.32 16.86 4.97
CA GLN A 94 -3.52 17.11 3.54
C GLN A 94 -3.75 15.82 2.76
N LEU A 95 -3.29 14.69 3.30
CA LEU A 95 -3.49 13.36 2.75
C LEU A 95 -4.22 12.49 3.79
N GLY A 96 -5.18 11.71 3.32
CA GLY A 96 -5.94 10.80 4.16
C GLY A 96 -5.97 9.40 3.54
N PRO A 97 -4.91 8.58 3.71
CA PRO A 97 -4.90 7.22 3.20
C PRO A 97 -5.98 6.39 3.89
N MET A 98 -6.75 5.66 3.09
CA MET A 98 -7.86 4.85 3.59
C MET A 98 -7.89 3.50 2.87
N SER A 99 -8.16 2.44 3.61
CA SER A 99 -8.41 1.09 3.06
C SER A 99 -9.89 0.88 2.66
N ARG A 100 -10.68 1.93 2.66
CA ARG A 100 -12.08 2.00 2.25
C ARG A 100 -12.37 3.34 1.58
N GLU A 101 -13.46 3.45 0.89
CA GLU A 101 -13.96 4.75 0.44
C GLU A 101 -14.50 5.60 1.60
N MET A 102 -14.51 6.92 1.43
CA MET A 102 -15.19 7.81 2.35
C MET A 102 -16.69 7.54 2.34
N LYS A 103 -17.32 7.60 3.51
CA LYS A 103 -18.79 7.52 3.63
C LYS A 103 -19.41 8.81 3.10
N GLY A 104 -20.66 8.75 2.63
CA GLY A 104 -21.38 9.94 2.17
C GLY A 104 -21.34 11.08 3.18
N THR A 105 -21.62 10.80 4.45
CA THR A 105 -21.57 11.81 5.54
C THR A 105 -20.20 12.44 5.77
N GLU A 106 -19.12 11.69 5.48
CA GLU A 106 -17.74 12.20 5.57
C GLU A 106 -17.43 13.12 4.39
N VAL A 107 -17.90 12.76 3.19
CA VAL A 107 -17.82 13.62 1.99
C VAL A 107 -18.62 14.90 2.17
N ASP A 108 -19.87 14.80 2.65
CA ASP A 108 -20.73 15.94 2.90
C ASP A 108 -20.12 16.91 3.93
N GLY A 109 -19.51 16.36 4.98
CA GLY A 109 -18.79 17.15 6.00
C GLY A 109 -17.60 17.91 5.42
N PHE A 110 -16.85 17.29 4.53
CA PHE A 110 -15.72 17.93 3.84
C PHE A 110 -16.23 19.02 2.87
N GLU A 111 -17.24 18.71 2.05
CA GLU A 111 -17.82 19.64 1.10
C GLU A 111 -18.44 20.85 1.80
N LYS A 112 -19.12 20.64 2.93
CA LYS A 112 -19.65 21.74 3.75
C LYS A 112 -18.55 22.67 4.26
N LYS A 113 -17.36 22.12 4.58
CA LYS A 113 -16.23 22.91 5.11
C LYS A 113 -15.51 23.69 4.02
N TYR A 114 -15.30 23.10 2.85
CA TYR A 114 -14.42 23.65 1.82
C TYR A 114 -15.15 24.11 0.54
N GLY A 115 -16.42 23.77 0.38
CA GLY A 115 -17.20 24.14 -0.81
C GLY A 115 -16.93 23.25 -2.03
N TYR A 116 -16.14 22.19 -1.89
CA TYR A 116 -15.86 21.21 -2.93
C TYR A 116 -15.65 19.82 -2.32
N LYS A 117 -15.78 18.78 -3.13
CA LYS A 117 -15.60 17.38 -2.69
C LYS A 117 -14.13 17.00 -2.56
N PRO A 118 -13.76 16.11 -1.63
CA PRO A 118 -12.41 15.58 -1.54
C PRO A 118 -12.07 14.83 -2.84
N THR A 119 -10.82 14.91 -3.28
CA THR A 119 -10.34 14.20 -4.47
C THR A 119 -9.87 12.80 -4.10
N PRO A 120 -10.56 11.72 -4.53
CA PRO A 120 -10.10 10.37 -4.32
C PRO A 120 -9.01 10.00 -5.33
N ILE A 121 -7.91 9.44 -4.85
CA ILE A 121 -6.85 8.86 -5.67
C ILE A 121 -6.81 7.36 -5.37
N ARG A 122 -7.19 6.54 -6.35
CA ARG A 122 -7.12 5.07 -6.23
C ARG A 122 -5.72 4.61 -6.58
N THR A 123 -5.03 4.01 -5.61
CA THR A 123 -3.63 3.59 -5.73
C THR A 123 -3.46 2.09 -5.85
N SER A 124 -4.49 1.32 -5.51
CA SER A 124 -4.52 -0.14 -5.62
C SER A 124 -5.96 -0.64 -5.81
N VAL A 125 -6.10 -1.81 -6.35
CA VAL A 125 -7.35 -2.59 -6.49
C VAL A 125 -7.32 -3.78 -5.54
#